data_92e4c59b9c1ee633cd1ed54b231e7eda
#
_entry.id   92e4c59b9c1ee633cd1ed54b231e7eda
#
_cell.length_a   1.000
_cell.length_b   1.000
_cell.length_c   1.000
_cell.angle_alpha   90.00
_cell.angle_beta   90.00
_cell.angle_gamma   90.00
#
_symmetry.space_group_name_H-M   'P 1'
#
loop_
_entity.id
_entity.type
_entity.pdbx_description
1 polymer ?
#
loop_
_entity_poly.entity_id
_entity_poly.type
_entity_poly.pdbx_seq_one_letter_code
_entity_poly.pdbx_strand_id
1 'polypeptide(L)'
;MSSSNFYFKCTVCGRMIGGPQPTCPHCGGLVTVEYEEYVYRIDKSKPGIWRYSSLLPRFNGMISRGEGLTPVGKVEGVLVKNERKNPTGSYADRASAVIASYIRNANLEHVTTSYVDDFTYSLIVYLKDITKVRVLLEDLHQVSFSDLLKFIGNEGVELALRSGMSVQDNTIEYVNPLTIEGLKTIIFEIYERRLNVENIVVPIETGVLAYSLAKGIEDLRRSGLDVNYNVVAAMIRDSRGQVVVSRPEIRIFHVEGYEVLKVLSKLAKRGFITKPISAASYAIAENLGSSIAVITMGFKPYKVTLREKRLKDVIFKVLSERGPLTAYGVWRENPRYTLRGYYKTLKSMELRGEVCSEVVLKGARRVKLYKLC
;
A
#
# COMPACT_ATOMS: atom_id res chain seq x y z
N MET A 1 8.33 -30.46 -0.78
CA MET A 1 7.88 -29.35 0.09
C MET A 1 9.14 -28.57 0.45
N SER A 2 9.33 -27.34 -0.04
CA SER A 2 10.45 -26.51 0.42
C SER A 2 10.21 -26.16 1.88
N SER A 3 11.12 -26.53 2.78
CA SER A 3 11.04 -26.13 4.18
C SER A 3 10.93 -24.60 4.25
N SER A 4 9.89 -24.09 4.92
CA SER A 4 9.80 -22.66 5.19
C SER A 4 10.97 -22.27 6.08
N ASN A 5 11.67 -21.18 5.77
CA ASN A 5 12.80 -20.70 6.58
C ASN A 5 12.35 -19.94 7.83
N PHE A 6 11.04 -19.92 8.10
CA PHE A 6 10.43 -19.11 9.16
C PHE A 6 9.22 -19.80 9.78
N TYR A 7 8.85 -19.34 10.97
CA TYR A 7 7.64 -19.72 11.68
C TYR A 7 7.06 -18.55 12.46
N PHE A 8 5.77 -18.62 12.74
CA PHE A 8 5.09 -17.61 13.58
C PHE A 8 5.19 -18.03 15.04
N LYS A 9 5.57 -17.09 15.91
CA LYS A 9 5.77 -17.34 17.34
C LYS A 9 5.19 -16.21 18.18
N CYS A 10 4.55 -16.58 19.28
CA CYS A 10 4.10 -15.62 20.27
C CYS A 10 5.29 -15.06 21.08
N THR A 11 5.35 -13.73 21.21
CA THR A 11 6.41 -13.04 21.95
C THR A 11 6.32 -13.22 23.47
N VAL A 12 5.16 -13.59 23.99
CA VAL A 12 4.89 -13.73 25.44
C VAL A 12 5.02 -15.19 25.90
N CYS A 13 4.24 -16.09 25.33
CA CYS A 13 4.24 -17.50 25.78
C CYS A 13 5.14 -18.43 24.96
N GLY A 14 5.79 -17.93 23.90
CA GLY A 14 6.71 -18.70 23.07
C GLY A 14 6.08 -19.78 22.17
N ARG A 15 4.76 -19.93 22.16
CA ARG A 15 4.07 -20.94 21.34
C ARG A 15 4.18 -20.62 19.86
N MET A 16 4.32 -21.67 19.06
CA MET A 16 4.20 -21.59 17.60
C MET A 16 2.73 -21.41 17.21
N ILE A 17 2.49 -20.56 16.22
CA ILE A 17 1.16 -20.20 15.72
C ILE A 17 1.06 -20.61 14.24
N GLY A 18 -0.10 -21.14 13.83
CA GLY A 18 -0.27 -21.70 12.48
C GLY A 18 -0.38 -20.69 11.34
N GLY A 19 -0.41 -19.39 11.62
CA GLY A 19 -0.59 -18.36 10.59
C GLY A 19 -0.28 -16.93 11.06
N PRO A 20 -0.42 -15.92 10.21
CA PRO A 20 -0.06 -14.53 10.50
C PRO A 20 -1.11 -13.80 11.35
N GLN A 21 -1.58 -14.43 12.42
CA GLN A 21 -2.51 -13.83 13.36
C GLN A 21 -1.83 -12.66 14.09
N PRO A 22 -2.54 -11.54 14.36
CA PRO A 22 -1.98 -10.39 15.07
C PRO A 22 -1.63 -10.73 16.53
N THR A 23 -2.46 -11.56 17.17
CA THR A 23 -2.33 -11.93 18.57
C THR A 23 -2.42 -13.44 18.76
N CYS A 24 -1.74 -13.91 19.79
CA CYS A 24 -1.74 -15.31 20.20
C CYS A 24 -3.13 -15.70 20.74
N PRO A 25 -3.77 -16.74 20.22
CA PRO A 25 -5.09 -17.19 20.69
C PRO A 25 -5.06 -17.75 22.15
N HIS A 26 -3.86 -18.03 22.70
CA HIS A 26 -3.71 -18.59 24.03
C HIS A 26 -3.48 -17.53 25.12
N CYS A 27 -2.77 -16.44 24.82
CA CYS A 27 -2.40 -15.46 25.85
C CYS A 27 -2.57 -13.98 25.41
N GLY A 28 -3.07 -13.74 24.20
CA GLY A 28 -3.22 -12.38 23.66
C GLY A 28 -1.90 -11.68 23.28
N GLY A 29 -0.75 -12.30 23.48
CA GLY A 29 0.55 -11.72 23.15
C GLY A 29 0.72 -11.50 21.65
N LEU A 30 1.57 -10.55 21.27
CA LEU A 30 1.88 -10.27 19.87
C LEU A 30 2.51 -11.52 19.20
N VAL A 31 2.12 -11.78 17.97
CA VAL A 31 2.75 -12.81 17.13
C VAL A 31 3.78 -12.17 16.22
N THR A 32 4.96 -12.77 16.11
CA THR A 32 6.03 -12.32 15.22
C THR A 32 6.55 -13.48 14.37
N VAL A 33 7.30 -13.14 13.33
CA VAL A 33 8.06 -14.13 12.56
C VAL A 33 9.41 -14.36 13.23
N GLU A 34 9.77 -15.62 13.37
CA GLU A 34 11.10 -16.08 13.76
C GLU A 34 11.72 -16.89 12.63
N TYR A 35 13.04 -16.88 12.52
CA TYR A 35 13.79 -17.60 11.50
C TYR A 35 14.55 -18.76 12.13
N GLU A 36 14.73 -19.85 11.36
CA GLU A 36 15.58 -20.98 11.76
C GLU A 36 17.03 -20.52 11.90
N GLU A 37 17.48 -19.65 10.97
CA GLU A 37 18.81 -19.04 10.98
C GLU A 37 18.73 -17.56 10.69
N TYR A 38 19.56 -16.78 11.35
CA TYR A 38 19.69 -15.34 11.11
C TYR A 38 20.95 -15.04 10.33
N VAL A 39 20.79 -14.85 9.02
CA VAL A 39 21.90 -14.53 8.12
C VAL A 39 21.55 -13.28 7.31
N TYR A 40 22.21 -12.18 7.55
CA TYR A 40 22.05 -10.98 6.73
C TYR A 40 22.85 -11.11 5.44
N ARG A 41 22.15 -11.23 4.32
CA ARG A 41 22.73 -11.26 2.98
C ARG A 41 21.93 -10.37 2.04
N ILE A 42 22.63 -9.60 1.22
CA ILE A 42 22.03 -8.75 0.21
C ILE A 42 22.12 -9.45 -1.15
N ASP A 43 20.97 -9.75 -1.73
CA ASP A 43 20.85 -10.30 -3.07
C ASP A 43 20.38 -9.19 -4.04
N LYS A 44 21.31 -8.53 -4.68
CA LYS A 44 21.03 -7.41 -5.60
C LYS A 44 20.29 -7.82 -6.87
N SER A 45 20.17 -9.11 -7.16
CA SER A 45 19.39 -9.61 -8.30
C SER A 45 17.87 -9.55 -8.06
N LYS A 46 17.44 -9.46 -6.80
CA LYS A 46 16.04 -9.39 -6.41
C LYS A 46 15.51 -7.96 -6.35
N PRO A 47 14.23 -7.71 -6.74
CA PRO A 47 13.65 -6.38 -6.74
C PRO A 47 13.30 -5.90 -5.34
N GLY A 48 13.36 -4.58 -5.14
CA GLY A 48 12.83 -3.91 -3.97
C GLY A 48 13.37 -4.44 -2.64
N ILE A 49 12.46 -4.67 -1.69
CA ILE A 49 12.79 -5.21 -0.37
C ILE A 49 13.28 -6.66 -0.42
N TRP A 50 12.97 -7.41 -1.48
CA TRP A 50 13.31 -8.82 -1.60
C TRP A 50 14.81 -9.09 -1.72
N ARG A 51 15.62 -8.05 -1.96
CA ARG A 51 17.08 -8.16 -1.86
C ARG A 51 17.56 -8.59 -0.48
N TYR A 52 16.72 -8.43 0.56
CA TYR A 52 16.96 -8.89 1.94
C TYR A 52 16.25 -10.21 2.25
N SER A 53 15.96 -11.02 1.24
CA SER A 53 15.18 -12.27 1.38
C SER A 53 15.80 -13.32 2.29
N SER A 54 17.05 -13.16 2.71
CA SER A 54 17.65 -14.01 3.75
C SER A 54 17.02 -13.79 5.13
N LEU A 55 16.50 -12.59 5.39
CA LEU A 55 15.79 -12.19 6.61
C LEU A 55 14.35 -11.74 6.30
N LEU A 56 13.73 -12.36 5.30
CA LEU A 56 12.31 -12.24 4.99
C LEU A 56 11.68 -13.62 4.82
N PRO A 57 10.38 -13.78 5.10
CA PRO A 57 9.67 -15.02 4.85
C PRO A 57 9.80 -15.47 3.40
N ARG A 58 10.18 -16.73 3.17
CA ARG A 58 10.27 -17.29 1.81
C ARG A 58 8.93 -17.83 1.36
N PHE A 59 8.51 -17.41 0.17
CA PHE A 59 7.30 -17.85 -0.49
C PHE A 59 7.62 -18.38 -1.90
N ASN A 60 6.75 -19.23 -2.44
CA ASN A 60 6.83 -19.73 -3.82
C ASN A 60 6.41 -18.66 -4.83
N GLY A 61 7.06 -17.53 -4.82
CA GLY A 61 6.78 -16.38 -5.67
C GLY A 61 6.67 -15.10 -4.85
N MET A 62 7.50 -14.16 -5.20
CA MET A 62 7.55 -12.84 -4.57
C MET A 62 6.72 -11.85 -5.38
N ILE A 63 5.89 -11.10 -4.69
CA ILE A 63 5.17 -9.96 -5.25
C ILE A 63 6.00 -8.71 -4.97
N SER A 64 6.31 -7.95 -6.01
CA SER A 64 6.98 -6.66 -5.89
C SER A 64 6.43 -5.69 -6.94
N ARG A 65 6.36 -4.44 -6.57
CA ARG A 65 6.07 -3.31 -7.47
C ARG A 65 7.22 -2.29 -7.47
N GLY A 66 8.39 -2.69 -6.93
CA GLY A 66 9.56 -1.85 -6.78
C GLY A 66 9.58 -1.04 -5.49
N GLU A 67 8.90 -1.52 -4.45
CA GLU A 67 8.93 -0.95 -3.10
C GLU A 67 10.31 -1.10 -2.45
N GLY A 68 10.65 -0.15 -1.60
CA GLY A 68 11.96 -0.11 -0.96
C GLY A 68 13.01 0.68 -1.75
N LEU A 69 14.24 0.61 -1.29
CA LEU A 69 15.40 1.38 -1.81
C LEU A 69 15.13 2.88 -1.90
N THR A 70 14.28 3.38 -1.04
CA THR A 70 13.83 4.76 -1.04
C THR A 70 14.99 5.72 -0.74
N PRO A 71 14.97 6.94 -1.31
CA PRO A 71 16.07 7.88 -1.17
C PRO A 71 16.31 8.30 0.28
N VAL A 72 17.59 8.55 0.59
CA VAL A 72 18.02 9.27 1.78
C VAL A 72 18.65 10.57 1.32
N GLY A 73 18.31 11.67 1.95
CA GLY A 73 18.84 12.99 1.62
C GLY A 73 18.53 14.01 2.70
N LYS A 74 19.17 15.17 2.65
CA LYS A 74 18.89 16.27 3.58
C LYS A 74 17.73 17.14 3.04
N VAL A 75 16.80 17.46 3.92
CA VAL A 75 15.74 18.43 3.70
C VAL A 75 15.83 19.46 4.80
N GLU A 76 16.09 20.74 4.47
CA GLU A 76 16.30 21.82 5.45
C GLU A 76 17.28 21.46 6.58
N GLY A 77 18.37 20.76 6.25
CA GLY A 77 19.42 20.34 7.21
C GLY A 77 19.18 18.99 7.88
N VAL A 78 17.97 18.48 7.95
CA VAL A 78 17.64 17.20 8.58
C VAL A 78 17.79 16.06 7.58
N LEU A 79 18.45 14.97 7.99
CA LEU A 79 18.54 13.75 7.18
C LEU A 79 17.18 13.04 7.18
N VAL A 80 16.70 12.69 6.00
CA VAL A 80 15.36 12.11 5.78
C VAL A 80 15.45 10.82 5.01
N LYS A 81 14.81 9.76 5.51
CA LYS A 81 14.48 8.54 4.76
C LYS A 81 13.10 8.74 4.13
N ASN A 82 13.07 8.88 2.80
CA ASN A 82 11.89 9.36 2.08
C ASN A 82 11.02 8.21 1.56
N GLU A 83 10.20 7.61 2.43
CA GLU A 83 9.29 6.51 2.07
C GLU A 83 8.15 6.92 1.12
N ARG A 84 7.93 8.22 0.92
CA ARG A 84 6.97 8.74 -0.09
C ARG A 84 7.33 8.34 -1.53
N LYS A 85 8.53 7.80 -1.75
CA LYS A 85 9.00 7.36 -3.09
C LYS A 85 8.63 5.91 -3.40
N ASN A 86 8.02 5.19 -2.47
CA ASN A 86 7.41 3.90 -2.76
C ASN A 86 6.29 3.99 -3.82
N PRO A 87 5.91 2.90 -4.47
CA PRO A 87 4.95 2.86 -5.57
C PRO A 87 3.62 3.57 -5.30
N THR A 88 2.99 3.34 -4.13
CA THR A 88 1.75 4.04 -3.76
C THR A 88 1.98 5.38 -3.06
N GLY A 89 3.23 5.73 -2.78
CA GLY A 89 3.60 6.94 -2.03
C GLY A 89 3.69 6.71 -0.52
N SER A 90 3.63 5.46 -0.06
CA SER A 90 3.57 5.09 1.34
C SER A 90 4.59 4.02 1.70
N TYR A 91 5.10 4.07 2.94
CA TYR A 91 5.92 3.03 3.56
C TYR A 91 5.20 1.68 3.63
N ALA A 92 3.85 1.68 3.64
CA ALA A 92 3.01 0.49 3.72
C ALA A 92 3.23 -0.49 2.55
N ASP A 93 3.76 -0.01 1.43
CA ASP A 93 4.09 -0.85 0.27
C ASP A 93 5.03 -2.00 0.63
N ARG A 94 5.93 -1.78 1.59
CA ARG A 94 6.84 -2.83 2.08
C ARG A 94 6.08 -3.96 2.77
N ALA A 95 5.11 -3.62 3.61
CA ALA A 95 4.21 -4.59 4.25
C ALA A 95 3.34 -5.30 3.22
N SER A 96 2.75 -4.53 2.31
CA SER A 96 1.85 -5.05 1.28
C SER A 96 2.53 -6.06 0.35
N ALA A 97 3.82 -5.88 0.03
CA ALA A 97 4.60 -6.83 -0.76
C ALA A 97 4.74 -8.19 -0.07
N VAL A 98 5.04 -8.19 1.23
CA VAL A 98 5.18 -9.43 2.02
C VAL A 98 3.83 -10.12 2.18
N ILE A 99 2.78 -9.36 2.53
CA ILE A 99 1.42 -9.88 2.69
C ILE A 99 0.87 -10.45 1.38
N ALA A 100 1.03 -9.75 0.26
CA ALA A 100 0.57 -10.21 -1.04
C ALA A 100 1.29 -11.50 -1.48
N SER A 101 2.58 -11.63 -1.16
CA SER A 101 3.35 -12.85 -1.42
C SER A 101 2.85 -14.02 -0.58
N TYR A 102 2.51 -13.79 0.69
CA TYR A 102 1.88 -14.78 1.56
C TYR A 102 0.52 -15.23 1.03
N ILE A 103 -0.38 -14.29 0.72
CA ILE A 103 -1.74 -14.55 0.23
C ILE A 103 -1.70 -15.36 -1.07
N ARG A 104 -0.81 -14.99 -2.01
CA ARG A 104 -0.59 -15.75 -3.24
C ARG A 104 -0.10 -17.16 -2.98
N ASN A 105 0.86 -17.33 -2.06
CA ASN A 105 1.41 -18.63 -1.71
C ASN A 105 0.38 -19.54 -1.01
N ALA A 106 -0.52 -18.95 -0.21
CA ALA A 106 -1.59 -19.65 0.48
C ALA A 106 -2.85 -19.85 -0.40
N ASN A 107 -2.85 -19.36 -1.64
CA ASN A 107 -3.98 -19.41 -2.60
C ASN A 107 -5.30 -18.90 -2.00
N LEU A 108 -5.25 -17.80 -1.24
CA LEU A 108 -6.45 -17.22 -0.66
C LEU A 108 -7.25 -16.45 -1.72
N GLU A 109 -8.47 -16.90 -2.01
CA GLU A 109 -9.36 -16.28 -2.99
C GLU A 109 -10.01 -14.99 -2.48
N HIS A 110 -10.14 -14.87 -1.15
CA HIS A 110 -10.74 -13.72 -0.47
C HIS A 110 -9.94 -13.37 0.77
N VAL A 111 -9.76 -12.07 0.99
CA VAL A 111 -9.20 -11.54 2.23
C VAL A 111 -10.05 -10.39 2.73
N THR A 112 -10.16 -10.26 4.04
CA THR A 112 -10.82 -9.15 4.71
C THR A 112 -9.78 -8.31 5.45
N THR A 113 -9.91 -6.99 5.44
CA THR A 113 -9.06 -6.07 6.19
C THR A 113 -9.87 -4.91 6.75
N SER A 114 -9.56 -4.46 7.96
CA SER A 114 -10.10 -3.21 8.47
C SER A 114 -9.46 -2.03 7.73
N TYR A 115 -10.24 -0.96 7.55
CA TYR A 115 -9.70 0.24 6.96
C TYR A 115 -8.64 0.86 7.87
N VAL A 116 -7.45 0.97 7.34
CA VAL A 116 -6.35 1.76 7.91
C VAL A 116 -5.77 2.60 6.79
N ASP A 117 -5.76 3.92 7.00
CA ASP A 117 -5.24 4.87 6.02
C ASP A 117 -3.83 4.47 5.55
N ASP A 118 -3.52 4.71 4.30
CA ASP A 118 -2.26 4.33 3.63
C ASP A 118 -2.09 2.81 3.43
N PHE A 119 -2.28 2.02 4.48
CA PHE A 119 -2.11 0.56 4.41
C PHE A 119 -3.14 -0.09 3.51
N THR A 120 -4.43 0.22 3.72
CA THR A 120 -5.51 -0.40 2.93
C THR A 120 -5.37 -0.13 1.44
N TYR A 121 -5.05 1.12 1.07
CA TYR A 121 -4.82 1.44 -0.34
C TYR A 121 -3.61 0.70 -0.92
N SER A 122 -2.50 0.69 -0.19
CA SER A 122 -1.30 -0.05 -0.60
C SER A 122 -1.63 -1.54 -0.77
N LEU A 123 -2.31 -2.15 0.22
CA LEU A 123 -2.68 -3.56 0.17
C LEU A 123 -3.54 -3.91 -1.05
N ILE A 124 -4.57 -3.10 -1.35
CA ILE A 124 -5.42 -3.28 -2.53
C ILE A 124 -4.58 -3.23 -3.82
N VAL A 125 -3.64 -2.28 -3.92
CA VAL A 125 -2.77 -2.17 -5.10
C VAL A 125 -1.92 -3.43 -5.28
N TYR A 126 -1.38 -4.00 -4.20
CA TYR A 126 -0.54 -5.19 -4.27
C TYR A 126 -1.34 -6.48 -4.48
N LEU A 127 -2.59 -6.53 -4.01
CA LEU A 127 -3.47 -7.69 -4.16
C LEU A 127 -4.26 -7.72 -5.48
N LYS A 128 -4.18 -6.65 -6.25
CA LYS A 128 -4.86 -6.59 -7.55
C LYS A 128 -4.46 -7.78 -8.41
N ASP A 129 -5.45 -8.44 -8.99
CA ASP A 129 -5.32 -9.63 -9.84
C ASP A 129 -4.81 -10.89 -9.08
N ILE A 130 -4.74 -10.86 -7.73
CA ILE A 130 -4.35 -11.99 -6.88
C ILE A 130 -5.55 -12.55 -6.12
N THR A 131 -6.30 -11.67 -5.45
CA THR A 131 -7.41 -12.05 -4.59
C THR A 131 -8.45 -10.94 -4.53
N LYS A 132 -9.67 -11.28 -4.09
CA LYS A 132 -10.69 -10.28 -3.78
C LYS A 132 -10.46 -9.72 -2.37
N VAL A 133 -10.65 -8.41 -2.21
CA VAL A 133 -10.41 -7.71 -0.95
C VAL A 133 -11.71 -7.10 -0.43
N ARG A 134 -12.12 -7.49 0.75
CA ARG A 134 -13.20 -6.83 1.49
C ARG A 134 -12.60 -5.88 2.51
N VAL A 135 -12.96 -4.60 2.43
CA VAL A 135 -12.52 -3.56 3.36
C VAL A 135 -13.66 -3.25 4.34
N LEU A 136 -13.41 -3.45 5.61
CA LEU A 136 -14.35 -3.14 6.68
C LEU A 136 -14.15 -1.72 7.18
N LEU A 137 -15.21 -0.94 7.18
CA LEU A 137 -15.27 0.42 7.70
C LEU A 137 -16.03 0.40 9.03
N GLU A 138 -15.52 1.11 10.04
CA GLU A 138 -16.28 1.32 11.29
C GLU A 138 -17.50 2.19 11.02
N ASP A 139 -17.30 3.29 10.29
CA ASP A 139 -18.34 4.17 9.78
C ASP A 139 -17.87 4.89 8.50
N LEU A 140 -18.79 5.59 7.81
CA LEU A 140 -18.47 6.30 6.58
C LEU A 140 -17.67 7.59 6.81
N HIS A 141 -17.65 8.14 8.03
CA HIS A 141 -16.86 9.35 8.35
C HIS A 141 -15.37 9.03 8.55
N GLN A 142 -15.03 7.76 8.76
CA GLN A 142 -13.65 7.30 8.90
C GLN A 142 -12.86 7.47 7.60
N VAL A 143 -13.54 7.44 6.45
CA VAL A 143 -12.89 7.40 5.14
C VAL A 143 -13.08 8.72 4.42
N SER A 144 -12.00 9.34 3.99
CA SER A 144 -12.08 10.53 3.16
C SER A 144 -12.70 10.22 1.79
N PHE A 145 -13.35 11.21 1.18
CA PHE A 145 -13.89 11.05 -0.18
C PHE A 145 -12.81 10.65 -1.20
N SER A 146 -11.59 11.17 -1.06
CA SER A 146 -10.46 10.80 -1.92
C SER A 146 -10.07 9.33 -1.78
N ASP A 147 -10.20 8.75 -0.59
CA ASP A 147 -9.88 7.33 -0.36
C ASP A 147 -11.02 6.42 -0.83
N LEU A 148 -12.28 6.82 -0.62
CA LEU A 148 -13.41 6.12 -1.22
C LEU A 148 -13.27 5.99 -2.74
N LEU A 149 -12.86 7.06 -3.42
CA LEU A 149 -12.63 7.03 -4.87
C LEU A 149 -11.52 6.04 -5.28
N LYS A 150 -10.52 5.82 -4.43
CA LYS A 150 -9.46 4.83 -4.68
C LYS A 150 -9.99 3.39 -4.62
N PHE A 151 -11.04 3.14 -3.86
CA PHE A 151 -11.59 1.80 -3.66
C PHE A 151 -12.73 1.48 -4.62
N ILE A 152 -13.70 2.38 -4.78
CA ILE A 152 -14.93 2.18 -5.56
C ILE A 152 -14.67 1.83 -7.03
N GLY A 153 -13.57 2.29 -7.60
CA GLY A 153 -13.22 2.03 -9.02
C GLY A 153 -12.42 0.75 -9.25
N ASN A 154 -12.10 -0.03 -8.22
CA ASN A 154 -11.30 -1.24 -8.34
C ASN A 154 -12.18 -2.49 -8.40
N GLU A 155 -12.12 -3.22 -9.53
CA GLU A 155 -12.71 -4.56 -9.63
C GLU A 155 -12.03 -5.49 -8.61
N GLY A 156 -12.82 -6.24 -7.83
CA GLY A 156 -12.32 -7.13 -6.78
C GLY A 156 -12.19 -6.49 -5.39
N VAL A 157 -12.62 -5.23 -5.21
CA VAL A 157 -12.70 -4.56 -3.91
C VAL A 157 -14.17 -4.39 -3.52
N GLU A 158 -14.51 -4.86 -2.33
CA GLU A 158 -15.81 -4.71 -1.70
C GLU A 158 -15.67 -3.84 -0.44
N LEU A 159 -16.54 -2.86 -0.27
CA LEU A 159 -16.63 -2.05 0.96
C LEU A 159 -17.82 -2.55 1.79
N ALA A 160 -17.60 -2.76 3.07
CA ALA A 160 -18.65 -3.16 4.01
C ALA A 160 -18.51 -2.42 5.34
N LEU A 161 -19.63 -2.19 6.01
CA LEU A 161 -19.63 -1.70 7.39
C LEU A 161 -19.41 -2.85 8.36
N ARG A 162 -18.63 -2.63 9.41
CA ARG A 162 -18.31 -3.65 10.42
C ARG A 162 -19.53 -4.06 11.25
N SER A 163 -20.54 -3.22 11.37
CA SER A 163 -21.74 -3.48 12.16
C SER A 163 -22.43 -4.79 11.74
N GLY A 164 -22.49 -5.76 12.67
CA GLY A 164 -23.17 -7.05 12.46
C GLY A 164 -22.35 -8.15 11.78
N MET A 165 -21.06 -7.94 11.51
CA MET A 165 -20.20 -8.99 10.94
C MET A 165 -19.40 -9.71 12.03
N SER A 166 -19.48 -11.05 12.04
CA SER A 166 -18.53 -11.89 12.78
C SER A 166 -17.14 -11.79 12.15
N VAL A 167 -16.10 -12.05 12.97
CA VAL A 167 -14.71 -12.21 12.46
C VAL A 167 -14.73 -13.25 11.36
N GLN A 168 -14.32 -12.86 10.16
CA GLN A 168 -14.26 -13.76 9.01
C GLN A 168 -12.89 -14.43 8.94
N ASP A 169 -12.87 -15.64 8.40
CA ASP A 169 -11.64 -16.33 8.03
C ASP A 169 -10.84 -15.46 7.04
N ASN A 170 -9.51 -15.57 7.09
CA ASN A 170 -8.57 -14.82 6.23
C ASN A 170 -8.56 -13.30 6.47
N THR A 171 -8.79 -12.86 7.70
CA THR A 171 -8.63 -11.43 8.06
C THR A 171 -7.15 -11.07 8.16
N ILE A 172 -6.75 -10.04 7.42
CA ILE A 172 -5.41 -9.46 7.42
C ILE A 172 -5.49 -8.02 7.96
N GLU A 173 -5.14 -7.86 9.20
CA GLU A 173 -5.10 -6.55 9.85
C GLU A 173 -3.74 -5.85 9.64
N TYR A 174 -3.68 -4.52 9.84
CA TYR A 174 -2.42 -3.78 9.78
C TYR A 174 -1.42 -4.25 10.83
N VAL A 175 -1.88 -4.50 12.06
CA VAL A 175 -1.05 -5.09 13.11
C VAL A 175 -0.97 -6.60 12.88
N ASN A 176 0.05 -7.06 12.19
CA ASN A 176 0.30 -8.50 11.97
C ASN A 176 1.79 -8.77 11.75
N PRO A 177 2.24 -10.01 11.90
CA PRO A 177 3.66 -10.36 11.76
C PRO A 177 4.24 -10.08 10.37
N LEU A 178 3.47 -10.20 9.29
CA LEU A 178 3.96 -9.94 7.94
C LEU A 178 4.16 -8.43 7.68
N THR A 179 3.33 -7.58 8.27
CA THR A 179 3.52 -6.13 8.28
C THR A 179 4.87 -5.77 8.93
N ILE A 180 5.15 -6.35 10.08
CA ILE A 180 6.41 -6.16 10.80
C ILE A 180 7.60 -6.53 9.92
N GLU A 181 7.52 -7.67 9.24
CA GLU A 181 8.58 -8.15 8.35
C GLU A 181 8.85 -7.23 7.15
N GLY A 182 7.80 -6.70 6.54
CA GLY A 182 7.95 -5.75 5.44
C GLY A 182 8.60 -4.44 5.90
N LEU A 183 8.09 -3.86 6.98
CA LEU A 183 8.51 -2.56 7.49
C LEU A 183 9.94 -2.57 8.07
N LYS A 184 10.40 -3.68 8.69
CA LYS A 184 11.77 -3.78 9.23
C LYS A 184 12.86 -3.58 8.16
N THR A 185 12.54 -3.81 6.88
CA THR A 185 13.48 -3.59 5.77
C THR A 185 13.97 -2.16 5.63
N ILE A 186 13.29 -1.18 6.24
CA ILE A 186 13.76 0.20 6.34
C ILE A 186 15.12 0.25 7.06
N ILE A 187 15.27 -0.50 8.15
CA ILE A 187 16.54 -0.59 8.90
C ILE A 187 17.63 -1.25 8.06
N PHE A 188 17.29 -2.30 7.30
CA PHE A 188 18.27 -2.96 6.44
C PHE A 188 18.84 -2.03 5.37
N GLU A 189 18.01 -1.14 4.83
CA GLU A 189 18.47 -0.12 3.88
C GLU A 189 19.33 0.97 4.53
N ILE A 190 18.99 1.40 5.76
CA ILE A 190 19.80 2.36 6.53
C ILE A 190 21.16 1.76 6.84
N TYR A 191 21.20 0.50 7.28
CA TYR A 191 22.41 -0.24 7.56
C TYR A 191 23.26 -0.46 6.30
N GLU A 192 22.67 -0.92 5.19
CA GLU A 192 23.38 -1.11 3.92
C GLU A 192 24.07 0.16 3.43
N ARG A 193 23.45 1.32 3.66
CA ARG A 193 24.02 2.63 3.29
C ARG A 193 25.13 3.13 4.22
N ARG A 194 25.38 2.40 5.33
CA ARG A 194 26.39 2.76 6.33
C ARG A 194 26.24 4.21 6.82
N LEU A 195 24.97 4.61 7.08
CA LEU A 195 24.70 5.96 7.55
C LEU A 195 25.24 6.15 8.96
N ASN A 196 26.01 7.21 9.16
CA ASN A 196 26.51 7.59 10.47
C ASN A 196 25.41 8.38 11.21
N VAL A 197 24.44 7.66 11.76
CA VAL A 197 23.34 8.18 12.58
C VAL A 197 23.17 7.30 13.81
N GLU A 198 22.77 7.90 14.91
CA GLU A 198 22.49 7.18 16.15
C GLU A 198 20.99 6.92 16.32
N ASN A 199 20.17 7.90 15.92
CA ASN A 199 18.73 7.87 16.17
C ASN A 199 17.93 7.78 14.87
N ILE A 200 17.01 6.82 14.82
CA ILE A 200 16.07 6.66 13.73
C ILE A 200 14.71 7.07 14.25
N VAL A 201 14.24 8.23 13.79
CA VAL A 201 13.01 8.85 14.27
C VAL A 201 11.85 8.49 13.36
N VAL A 202 10.82 7.85 13.93
CA VAL A 202 9.62 7.38 13.21
C VAL A 202 8.36 7.97 13.85
N PRO A 203 7.28 8.18 13.07
CA PRO A 203 5.99 8.51 13.67
C PRO A 203 5.42 7.31 14.42
N ILE A 204 4.65 7.56 15.46
CA ILE A 204 3.95 6.51 16.20
C ILE A 204 2.46 6.84 16.33
N GLU A 205 1.63 5.87 15.94
CA GLU A 205 0.19 5.80 16.20
C GLU A 205 -0.14 4.46 16.85
N THR A 206 0.01 3.34 16.14
CA THR A 206 -0.21 1.99 16.68
C THR A 206 1.05 1.37 17.29
N GLY A 207 2.22 1.90 16.96
CA GLY A 207 3.53 1.36 17.38
C GLY A 207 4.17 0.38 16.39
N VAL A 208 3.41 -0.16 15.42
CA VAL A 208 3.90 -1.21 14.51
C VAL A 208 5.17 -0.82 13.78
N LEU A 209 5.27 0.41 13.26
CA LEU A 209 6.47 0.85 12.54
C LEU A 209 7.70 0.88 13.46
N ALA A 210 7.59 1.49 14.65
CA ALA A 210 8.69 1.56 15.61
C ALA A 210 9.12 0.14 16.04
N TYR A 211 8.15 -0.73 16.34
CA TYR A 211 8.39 -2.12 16.66
C TYR A 211 9.13 -2.85 15.54
N SER A 212 8.70 -2.64 14.28
CA SER A 212 9.32 -3.28 13.11
C SER A 212 10.78 -2.88 12.95
N LEU A 213 11.09 -1.60 13.17
CA LEU A 213 12.48 -1.13 13.11
C LEU A 213 13.33 -1.74 14.23
N ALA A 214 12.82 -1.78 15.46
CA ALA A 214 13.51 -2.41 16.57
C ALA A 214 13.75 -3.91 16.32
N LYS A 215 12.75 -4.63 15.76
CA LYS A 215 12.93 -6.02 15.32
C LYS A 215 13.98 -6.14 14.24
N GLY A 216 14.00 -5.24 13.26
CA GLY A 216 15.02 -5.24 12.21
C GLY A 216 16.44 -5.05 12.76
N ILE A 217 16.63 -4.22 13.78
CA ILE A 217 17.91 -4.05 14.49
C ILE A 217 18.29 -5.36 15.19
N GLU A 218 17.33 -5.98 15.88
CA GLU A 218 17.55 -7.27 16.55
C GLU A 218 17.95 -8.37 15.54
N ASP A 219 17.27 -8.47 14.42
CA ASP A 219 17.56 -9.46 13.38
C ASP A 219 18.98 -9.28 12.80
N LEU A 220 19.44 -8.03 12.61
CA LEU A 220 20.81 -7.75 12.21
C LEU A 220 21.83 -8.16 13.29
N ARG A 221 21.56 -7.87 14.56
CA ARG A 221 22.41 -8.29 15.69
C ARG A 221 22.50 -9.81 15.80
N ARG A 222 21.37 -10.49 15.65
CA ARG A 222 21.31 -11.97 15.62
C ARG A 222 22.06 -12.57 14.43
N SER A 223 22.26 -11.79 13.38
CA SER A 223 23.10 -12.16 12.22
C SER A 223 24.60 -11.90 12.47
N GLY A 224 25.00 -11.54 13.70
CA GLY A 224 26.40 -11.26 14.08
C GLY A 224 26.90 -9.87 13.71
N LEU A 225 26.01 -8.92 13.38
CA LEU A 225 26.40 -7.58 12.97
C LEU A 225 26.38 -6.60 14.17
N ASP A 226 27.37 -5.70 14.21
CA ASP A 226 27.36 -4.61 15.17
C ASP A 226 26.43 -3.49 14.68
N VAL A 227 25.31 -3.29 15.39
CA VAL A 227 24.28 -2.32 15.04
C VAL A 227 23.86 -1.54 16.27
N ASN A 228 24.15 -0.24 16.29
CA ASN A 228 23.98 0.65 17.42
C ASN A 228 22.97 1.78 17.14
N TYR A 229 21.85 1.46 16.46
CA TYR A 229 20.77 2.40 16.23
C TYR A 229 19.77 2.40 17.39
N ASN A 230 19.28 3.59 17.74
CA ASN A 230 18.15 3.78 18.64
C ASN A 230 16.90 4.08 17.83
N VAL A 231 15.79 3.43 18.14
CA VAL A 231 14.48 3.78 17.59
C VAL A 231 13.83 4.82 18.49
N VAL A 232 13.51 5.96 17.91
CA VAL A 232 12.83 7.07 18.57
C VAL A 232 11.46 7.25 17.92
N ALA A 233 10.42 7.23 18.73
CA ALA A 233 9.05 7.37 18.28
C ALA A 233 8.54 8.79 18.54
N ALA A 234 8.09 9.48 17.51
CA ALA A 234 7.51 10.83 17.60
C ALA A 234 5.98 10.73 17.66
N MET A 235 5.39 11.14 18.76
CA MET A 235 3.94 11.17 18.99
C MET A 235 3.48 12.63 19.02
N ILE A 236 2.42 12.93 18.28
CA ILE A 236 1.75 14.23 18.40
C ILE A 236 0.95 14.22 19.70
N ARG A 237 1.16 15.23 20.57
CA ARG A 237 0.38 15.39 21.79
C ARG A 237 -1.10 15.54 21.43
N ASP A 238 -1.97 14.94 22.19
CA ASP A 238 -3.43 14.91 21.96
C ASP A 238 -3.87 14.20 20.66
N SER A 239 -2.98 13.41 20.04
CA SER A 239 -3.38 12.54 18.96
C SER A 239 -4.30 11.41 19.46
N ARG A 240 -5.25 10.98 18.59
CA ARG A 240 -6.14 9.84 18.89
C ARG A 240 -5.47 8.48 18.70
N GLY A 241 -4.18 8.44 18.37
CA GLY A 241 -3.43 7.20 18.18
C GLY A 241 -3.35 6.40 19.48
N GLN A 242 -3.65 5.12 19.40
CA GLN A 242 -3.49 4.20 20.52
C GLN A 242 -2.32 3.26 20.23
N VAL A 243 -1.25 3.36 21.02
CA VAL A 243 -0.10 2.47 20.91
C VAL A 243 -0.51 1.07 21.41
N VAL A 244 -0.69 0.13 20.48
CA VAL A 244 -1.07 -1.26 20.77
C VAL A 244 0.14 -2.20 20.77
N VAL A 245 1.27 -1.77 20.18
CA VAL A 245 2.50 -2.54 20.10
C VAL A 245 3.68 -1.66 20.46
N SER A 246 4.49 -2.10 21.42
CA SER A 246 5.70 -1.38 21.84
C SER A 246 6.78 -2.33 22.33
N ARG A 247 7.99 -1.80 22.48
CA ARG A 247 9.15 -2.44 23.11
C ARG A 247 9.79 -1.49 24.12
N PRO A 248 10.36 -1.99 25.22
CA PRO A 248 10.94 -1.14 26.26
C PRO A 248 12.05 -0.22 25.76
N GLU A 249 12.81 -0.64 24.76
CA GLU A 249 13.92 0.13 24.19
C GLU A 249 13.48 1.30 23.29
N ILE A 250 12.20 1.38 22.91
CA ILE A 250 11.67 2.46 22.08
C ILE A 250 11.37 3.69 22.94
N ARG A 251 12.10 4.77 22.72
CA ARG A 251 11.86 6.05 23.40
C ARG A 251 10.79 6.84 22.69
N ILE A 252 9.74 7.25 23.40
CA ILE A 252 8.65 8.06 22.85
C ILE A 252 8.86 9.52 23.23
N PHE A 253 8.87 10.40 22.22
CA PHE A 253 8.92 11.84 22.38
C PHE A 253 7.60 12.46 21.88
N HIS A 254 7.09 13.42 22.65
CA HIS A 254 5.88 14.14 22.32
C HIS A 254 6.21 15.44 21.59
N VAL A 255 5.41 15.77 20.58
CA VAL A 255 5.50 17.00 19.78
C VAL A 255 4.17 17.73 19.87
N GLU A 256 4.24 19.02 20.12
CA GLU A 256 3.04 19.86 20.16
C GLU A 256 2.48 20.08 18.75
N GLY A 257 1.14 20.12 18.63
CA GLY A 257 0.48 20.26 17.32
C GLY A 257 0.90 21.52 16.56
N TYR A 258 1.18 22.63 17.26
CA TYR A 258 1.66 23.88 16.64
C TYR A 258 3.07 23.73 16.04
N GLU A 259 3.94 22.92 16.63
CA GLU A 259 5.29 22.64 16.10
C GLU A 259 5.17 21.80 14.82
N VAL A 260 4.28 20.81 14.83
CA VAL A 260 3.97 20.01 13.64
C VAL A 260 3.48 20.90 12.49
N LEU A 261 2.59 21.87 12.76
CA LEU A 261 2.11 22.82 11.75
C LEU A 261 3.22 23.74 11.21
N LYS A 262 4.15 24.20 12.05
CA LYS A 262 5.34 24.94 11.61
C LYS A 262 6.20 24.11 10.66
N VAL A 263 6.47 22.85 11.02
CA VAL A 263 7.26 21.94 10.19
C VAL A 263 6.55 21.64 8.87
N LEU A 264 5.25 21.36 8.88
CA LEU A 264 4.47 21.16 7.65
C LEU A 264 4.56 22.36 6.70
N SER A 265 4.40 23.58 7.23
CA SER A 265 4.53 24.81 6.45
C SER A 265 5.95 24.99 5.91
N LYS A 266 6.99 24.73 6.71
CA LYS A 266 8.39 24.78 6.31
C LYS A 266 8.67 23.81 5.15
N LEU A 267 8.25 22.55 5.29
CA LEU A 267 8.45 21.51 4.29
C LEU A 267 7.65 21.79 2.99
N ALA A 268 6.39 22.23 3.12
CA ALA A 268 5.53 22.53 1.97
C ALA A 268 6.09 23.66 1.10
N LYS A 269 6.68 24.70 1.69
CA LYS A 269 7.35 25.80 0.95
C LYS A 269 8.51 25.31 0.08
N ARG A 270 9.06 24.13 0.39
CA ARG A 270 10.11 23.46 -0.40
C ARG A 270 9.55 22.36 -1.32
N GLY A 271 8.24 22.29 -1.48
CA GLY A 271 7.58 21.23 -2.27
C GLY A 271 7.64 19.84 -1.63
N PHE A 272 7.99 19.78 -0.33
CA PHE A 272 8.06 18.53 0.41
C PHE A 272 6.76 18.31 1.19
N ILE A 273 5.72 17.84 0.51
CA ILE A 273 4.40 17.62 1.11
C ILE A 273 4.37 16.25 1.81
N THR A 274 3.94 16.23 3.06
CA THR A 274 3.83 15.01 3.88
C THR A 274 2.65 15.11 4.87
N LYS A 275 2.34 14.00 5.55
CA LYS A 275 1.33 13.97 6.61
C LYS A 275 1.83 14.57 7.92
N PRO A 276 0.91 15.03 8.80
CA PRO A 276 1.28 15.57 10.12
C PRO A 276 2.15 14.64 10.96
N ILE A 277 1.82 13.34 10.99
CA ILE A 277 2.59 12.35 11.76
C ILE A 277 4.05 12.25 11.30
N SER A 278 4.31 12.34 10.00
CA SER A 278 5.68 12.36 9.47
C SER A 278 6.40 13.66 9.76
N ALA A 279 5.68 14.78 9.81
CA ALA A 279 6.24 16.06 10.21
C ALA A 279 6.64 16.05 11.70
N ALA A 280 5.94 15.30 12.56
CA ALA A 280 6.35 15.08 13.94
C ALA A 280 7.71 14.37 14.03
N SER A 281 7.94 13.33 13.21
CA SER A 281 9.26 12.68 13.15
C SER A 281 10.36 13.63 12.70
N TYR A 282 10.07 14.49 11.74
CA TYR A 282 11.00 15.50 11.30
C TYR A 282 11.33 16.51 12.42
N ALA A 283 10.30 17.00 13.14
CA ALA A 283 10.47 17.94 14.26
C ALA A 283 11.39 17.39 15.36
N ILE A 284 11.20 16.13 15.74
CA ILE A 284 12.07 15.47 16.73
C ILE A 284 13.49 15.30 16.17
N ALA A 285 13.64 14.84 14.93
CA ALA A 285 14.96 14.63 14.33
C ALA A 285 15.75 15.93 14.17
N GLU A 286 15.07 17.06 13.92
CA GLU A 286 15.69 18.39 13.84
C GLU A 286 16.36 18.80 15.14
N ASN A 287 15.79 18.40 16.28
CA ASN A 287 16.27 18.77 17.63
C ASN A 287 17.18 17.72 18.26
N LEU A 288 17.17 16.49 17.79
CA LEU A 288 17.83 15.38 18.48
C LEU A 288 19.30 15.16 18.07
N GLY A 289 19.83 15.80 17.03
CA GLY A 289 21.19 15.54 16.53
C GLY A 289 21.43 14.07 16.11
N SER A 290 22.44 13.82 15.29
CA SER A 290 22.80 12.46 14.78
C SER A 290 21.61 11.58 14.44
N SER A 291 20.60 12.17 13.74
CA SER A 291 19.30 11.56 13.53
C SER A 291 18.91 11.48 12.05
N ILE A 292 18.07 10.49 11.74
CA ILE A 292 17.36 10.41 10.47
C ILE A 292 15.85 10.33 10.72
N ALA A 293 15.08 11.21 10.07
CA ALA A 293 13.62 11.18 10.11
C ALA A 293 13.07 10.24 9.03
N VAL A 294 12.22 9.30 9.39
CA VAL A 294 11.47 8.49 8.43
C VAL A 294 10.18 9.21 8.07
N ILE A 295 10.06 9.63 6.82
CA ILE A 295 8.87 10.27 6.27
C ILE A 295 8.03 9.20 5.57
N THR A 296 6.97 8.79 6.22
CA THR A 296 6.19 7.59 5.88
C THR A 296 5.33 7.74 4.65
N MET A 297 4.72 8.92 4.46
CA MET A 297 3.81 9.16 3.34
C MET A 297 3.89 10.58 2.80
N GLY A 298 3.64 10.69 1.49
CA GLY A 298 3.41 11.95 0.78
C GLY A 298 2.08 11.95 0.05
N PHE A 299 1.73 13.10 -0.49
CA PHE A 299 0.60 13.22 -1.39
C PHE A 299 1.00 12.71 -2.79
N LYS A 300 0.36 11.64 -3.26
CA LYS A 300 0.30 11.32 -4.68
C LYS A 300 -1.11 11.65 -5.17
N PRO A 301 -1.26 12.56 -6.16
CA PRO A 301 -2.55 12.75 -6.76
C PRO A 301 -3.00 11.41 -7.35
N TYR A 302 -4.10 10.90 -6.86
CA TYR A 302 -4.73 9.71 -7.41
C TYR A 302 -5.23 10.08 -8.81
N LYS A 303 -4.62 9.51 -9.83
CA LYS A 303 -5.27 9.45 -11.12
C LYS A 303 -6.32 8.37 -10.99
N VAL A 304 -7.58 8.78 -10.91
CA VAL A 304 -8.69 7.86 -11.17
C VAL A 304 -8.53 7.43 -12.62
N THR A 305 -7.79 6.37 -12.83
CA THR A 305 -8.01 5.51 -13.98
C THR A 305 -9.25 4.70 -13.64
N LEU A 306 -10.40 5.36 -13.67
CA LEU A 306 -11.58 4.63 -14.11
C LEU A 306 -11.09 3.94 -15.38
N ARG A 307 -11.08 2.61 -15.43
CA ARG A 307 -11.07 1.90 -16.71
C ARG A 307 -12.33 2.41 -17.38
N GLU A 308 -12.20 3.52 -18.08
CA GLU A 308 -13.20 3.91 -19.05
C GLU A 308 -13.35 2.67 -19.90
N LYS A 309 -14.54 2.07 -19.87
CA LYS A 309 -14.89 1.04 -20.85
C LYS A 309 -14.41 1.63 -22.15
N ARG A 310 -13.45 0.98 -22.80
CA ARG A 310 -12.86 1.52 -24.04
C ARG A 310 -14.04 1.93 -24.91
N LEU A 311 -13.98 3.08 -25.56
CA LEU A 311 -15.09 3.55 -26.42
C LEU A 311 -15.63 2.44 -27.34
N LYS A 312 -14.75 1.53 -27.73
CA LYS A 312 -15.08 0.29 -28.43
C LYS A 312 -16.10 -0.57 -27.66
N ASP A 313 -15.89 -0.81 -26.35
CA ASP A 313 -16.77 -1.66 -25.53
C ASP A 313 -18.14 -1.02 -25.34
N VAL A 314 -18.16 0.33 -25.23
CA VAL A 314 -19.39 1.12 -25.20
C VAL A 314 -20.17 0.98 -26.51
N ILE A 315 -19.49 1.08 -27.66
CA ILE A 315 -20.10 0.92 -28.98
C ILE A 315 -20.66 -0.49 -29.13
N PHE A 316 -19.90 -1.51 -28.76
CA PHE A 316 -20.36 -2.91 -28.79
C PHE A 316 -21.64 -3.10 -27.98
N LYS A 317 -21.65 -2.62 -26.74
CA LYS A 317 -22.81 -2.71 -25.86
C LYS A 317 -24.04 -2.03 -26.47
N VAL A 318 -23.89 -0.79 -26.94
CA VAL A 318 -25.01 -0.02 -27.54
C VAL A 318 -25.56 -0.75 -28.79
N LEU A 319 -24.69 -1.20 -29.66
CA LEU A 319 -25.13 -1.89 -30.90
C LEU A 319 -25.75 -3.28 -30.63
N SER A 320 -25.31 -3.99 -29.59
CA SER A 320 -25.92 -5.27 -29.19
C SER A 320 -27.30 -5.09 -28.56
N GLU A 321 -27.52 -4.00 -27.80
CA GLU A 321 -28.78 -3.75 -27.09
C GLU A 321 -29.82 -3.03 -27.97
N ARG A 322 -29.40 -2.17 -28.89
CA ARG A 322 -30.27 -1.30 -29.68
C ARG A 322 -30.35 -1.65 -31.17
N GLY A 323 -29.48 -2.56 -31.62
CA GLY A 323 -29.40 -2.92 -33.06
C GLY A 323 -28.72 -1.84 -33.90
N PRO A 324 -29.03 -1.79 -35.22
CA PRO A 324 -28.35 -0.86 -36.14
C PRO A 324 -28.63 0.58 -35.87
N LEU A 325 -27.56 1.40 -35.64
CA LEU A 325 -27.65 2.84 -35.34
C LEU A 325 -26.66 3.64 -36.17
N THR A 326 -26.99 4.94 -36.37
CA THR A 326 -26.02 5.89 -36.91
C THR A 326 -24.93 6.16 -35.88
N ALA A 327 -23.76 6.67 -36.29
CA ALA A 327 -22.72 7.10 -35.36
C ALA A 327 -23.25 8.13 -34.35
N TYR A 328 -24.13 9.03 -34.78
CA TYR A 328 -24.81 9.97 -33.90
C TYR A 328 -25.80 9.27 -32.96
N GLY A 329 -26.51 8.27 -33.40
CA GLY A 329 -27.40 7.45 -32.57
C GLY A 329 -26.65 6.73 -31.48
N VAL A 330 -25.49 6.10 -31.78
CA VAL A 330 -24.65 5.44 -30.79
C VAL A 330 -24.10 6.45 -29.78
N TRP A 331 -23.65 7.62 -30.23
CA TRP A 331 -23.18 8.70 -29.35
C TRP A 331 -24.28 9.20 -28.41
N ARG A 332 -25.50 9.36 -28.91
CA ARG A 332 -26.64 9.84 -28.11
C ARG A 332 -27.03 8.92 -26.98
N GLU A 333 -26.89 7.61 -27.15
CA GLU A 333 -27.13 6.61 -26.10
C GLU A 333 -26.08 6.67 -24.98
N ASN A 334 -24.87 7.11 -25.30
CA ASN A 334 -23.80 7.27 -24.29
C ASN A 334 -22.85 8.43 -24.65
N PRO A 335 -23.17 9.68 -24.31
CA PRO A 335 -22.42 10.88 -24.75
C PRO A 335 -21.14 11.16 -23.93
N ARG A 336 -20.54 10.15 -23.29
CA ARG A 336 -19.31 10.31 -22.47
C ARG A 336 -18.08 10.75 -23.27
N TYR A 337 -18.04 10.42 -24.56
CA TYR A 337 -16.95 10.75 -25.48
C TYR A 337 -17.43 11.74 -26.52
N THR A 338 -16.49 12.39 -27.19
CA THR A 338 -16.84 13.34 -28.26
C THR A 338 -17.44 12.58 -29.45
N LEU A 339 -18.41 13.16 -30.14
CA LEU A 339 -19.01 12.59 -31.35
C LEU A 339 -17.92 12.22 -32.39
N ARG A 340 -16.88 13.06 -32.54
CA ARG A 340 -15.73 12.77 -33.40
C ARG A 340 -15.00 11.49 -32.99
N GLY A 341 -14.90 11.21 -31.67
CA GLY A 341 -14.34 9.96 -31.14
C GLY A 341 -15.13 8.74 -31.58
N TYR A 342 -16.47 8.80 -31.53
CA TYR A 342 -17.34 7.73 -32.02
C TYR A 342 -17.14 7.47 -33.50
N TYR A 343 -17.14 8.50 -34.35
CA TYR A 343 -16.87 8.34 -35.78
C TYR A 343 -15.53 7.67 -36.05
N LYS A 344 -14.47 8.11 -35.40
CA LYS A 344 -13.11 7.55 -35.57
C LYS A 344 -13.05 6.08 -35.13
N THR A 345 -13.68 5.77 -33.99
CA THR A 345 -13.67 4.40 -33.45
C THR A 345 -14.51 3.46 -34.29
N LEU A 346 -15.73 3.84 -34.68
CA LEU A 346 -16.59 3.07 -35.58
C LEU A 346 -15.90 2.76 -36.91
N LYS A 347 -15.25 3.73 -37.53
CA LYS A 347 -14.46 3.53 -38.74
C LYS A 347 -13.32 2.54 -38.52
N SER A 348 -12.63 2.59 -37.39
CA SER A 348 -11.56 1.66 -37.05
C SER A 348 -12.09 0.26 -36.77
N MET A 349 -13.26 0.12 -36.15
CA MET A 349 -13.93 -1.18 -35.91
C MET A 349 -14.44 -1.81 -37.20
N GLU A 350 -14.96 -0.99 -38.12
CA GLU A 350 -15.38 -1.40 -39.43
C GLU A 350 -14.23 -1.95 -40.28
N LEU A 351 -13.06 -1.25 -40.25
CA LEU A 351 -11.85 -1.75 -40.95
C LEU A 351 -11.31 -3.07 -40.38
N ARG A 352 -11.64 -3.41 -39.13
CA ARG A 352 -11.24 -4.67 -38.49
C ARG A 352 -12.31 -5.77 -38.59
N GLY A 353 -13.44 -5.49 -39.25
CA GLY A 353 -14.54 -6.45 -39.37
C GLY A 353 -15.32 -6.71 -38.07
N GLU A 354 -15.18 -5.83 -37.09
CA GLU A 354 -15.88 -5.94 -35.79
C GLU A 354 -17.28 -5.33 -35.83
N VAL A 355 -17.47 -4.35 -36.73
CA VAL A 355 -18.73 -3.67 -36.99
C VAL A 355 -18.93 -3.58 -38.50
N CYS A 356 -20.09 -3.92 -38.93
CA CYS A 356 -20.52 -3.78 -40.32
C CYS A 356 -21.36 -2.53 -40.53
N SER A 357 -21.35 -1.97 -41.72
CA SER A 357 -22.20 -0.83 -42.03
C SER A 357 -23.03 -1.02 -43.29
N GLU A 358 -24.20 -0.41 -43.31
CA GLU A 358 -25.07 -0.34 -44.47
C GLU A 358 -25.56 1.09 -44.68
N VAL A 359 -25.79 1.47 -45.93
CA VAL A 359 -26.35 2.79 -46.27
C VAL A 359 -27.82 2.60 -46.59
N VAL A 360 -28.67 3.23 -45.79
CA VAL A 360 -30.14 3.20 -46.01
C VAL A 360 -30.64 4.60 -46.40
N LEU A 361 -31.73 4.65 -47.15
CA LEU A 361 -32.42 5.88 -47.48
C LEU A 361 -33.45 6.20 -46.39
N LYS A 362 -33.31 7.36 -45.73
CA LYS A 362 -34.34 7.91 -44.86
C LYS A 362 -34.89 9.18 -45.48
N GLY A 363 -36.02 9.05 -46.18
CA GLY A 363 -36.52 10.08 -47.08
C GLY A 363 -35.54 10.37 -48.24
N ALA A 364 -35.20 11.61 -48.48
CA ALA A 364 -34.22 12.01 -49.49
C ALA A 364 -32.75 11.94 -49.07
N ARG A 365 -32.44 11.48 -47.84
CA ARG A 365 -31.06 11.46 -47.29
C ARG A 365 -30.50 10.05 -47.18
N ARG A 366 -29.27 9.88 -47.62
CA ARG A 366 -28.50 8.65 -47.39
C ARG A 366 -27.92 8.67 -45.96
N VAL A 367 -28.19 7.64 -45.17
CA VAL A 367 -27.78 7.52 -43.79
C VAL A 367 -27.00 6.22 -43.60
N LYS A 368 -25.81 6.29 -43.02
CA LYS A 368 -24.98 5.12 -42.73
C LYS A 368 -25.35 4.60 -41.34
N LEU A 369 -25.82 3.34 -41.30
CA LEU A 369 -26.08 2.60 -40.07
C LEU A 369 -24.94 1.62 -39.81
N TYR A 370 -24.55 1.50 -38.53
CA TYR A 370 -23.57 0.53 -38.05
C TYR A 370 -24.29 -0.54 -37.26
N LYS A 371 -23.85 -1.80 -37.42
CA LYS A 371 -24.36 -2.99 -36.72
C LYS A 371 -23.15 -3.89 -36.38
N LEU A 372 -23.32 -4.81 -35.43
CA LEU A 372 -22.32 -5.85 -35.22
C LEU A 372 -22.29 -6.79 -36.45
N CYS A 373 -21.11 -7.19 -36.88
CA CYS A 373 -20.96 -8.20 -37.91
C CYS A 373 -21.28 -9.59 -37.30
#